data_2c9f3c1b3063e3f0069c059003cc713d
#
_entry.id   2c9f3c1b3063e3f0069c059003cc713d
#
_cell.length_a   1.000
_cell.length_b   1.000
_cell.length_c   1.000
_cell.angle_alpha   90.00
_cell.angle_beta   90.00
_cell.angle_gamma   90.00
#
_symmetry.space_group_name_H-M   'P 1'
#
loop_
_entity.id
_entity.type
_entity.pdbx_description
1 polymer ?
#
loop_
_entity_poly.entity_id
_entity_poly.type
_entity_poly.pdbx_seq_one_letter_code
_entity_poly.pdbx_strand_id
1 'polypeptide(L)'
;MSKAYRIEKDSMGEVKVPQEALYGAQTQRAVENFPVSGICISRPLIRALGVIKQGAAKVNAEMGNIPKDVAHAIQLAAQEVIDGKLDEHFPIDIYQTGSGTSSNMNANEVIAHRAMELVPDLSVKVHPNDHINFGQSSNDTFPTAIRIAGFLEAKNTLIPALKFLRETFLKKGAEYSHVVKTGRTHLMDAMPVTFEQEFSGYARQIEIGIQRIESALLQMAELPMGGTAVGTGINTDPEFPPKFAAEISKLTGESFREAENHFEAQSTVDAPVAMGALLKTLAVSLLKIVNDLRWMNSGPNGGLGEIQLAALQPGSSIMPGKVNPVIEESMAMVCAQVIGYDAAISIGGLSGNFELNVMLPMVAHSLLESIRLLSNASRNLAARSVSKLVVREDHIKALVGKNPILVTTLNPLIGYDLAAKIAKKAFAENRELKEVALEMCDLSEAELDKALDPTEMTKGGFVE
;
A
#
# COMPACT_ATOMS: atom_id res chain seq x y z
N MET A 1 33.94 21.73 11.73
CA MET A 1 33.84 21.74 13.20
C MET A 1 34.03 20.32 13.68
N SER A 2 34.91 20.03 14.66
CA SER A 2 35.03 18.71 15.27
C SER A 2 33.73 18.40 16.01
N LYS A 3 33.06 17.29 15.66
CA LYS A 3 31.88 16.87 16.42
C LYS A 3 32.28 16.58 17.86
N ALA A 4 31.57 17.14 18.83
CA ALA A 4 31.76 16.81 20.25
C ALA A 4 31.18 15.38 20.49
N TYR A 5 31.88 14.63 21.36
CA TYR A 5 31.49 13.25 21.71
C TYR A 5 31.47 13.12 23.23
N ARG A 6 30.55 12.26 23.72
CA ARG A 6 30.60 11.75 25.09
C ARG A 6 31.02 10.28 25.09
N ILE A 7 31.51 9.80 26.21
CA ILE A 7 31.84 8.38 26.38
C ILE A 7 30.65 7.69 27.02
N GLU A 8 30.12 6.67 26.33
CA GLU A 8 29.13 5.73 26.84
C GLU A 8 29.78 4.36 27.04
N LYS A 9 29.16 3.52 27.85
CA LYS A 9 29.69 2.17 28.16
C LYS A 9 28.57 1.13 28.14
N ASP A 10 28.88 -0.02 27.55
CA ASP A 10 28.09 -1.24 27.61
C ASP A 10 28.94 -2.42 28.09
N SER A 11 28.41 -3.64 28.00
CA SER A 11 29.13 -4.86 28.41
C SER A 11 30.40 -5.16 27.60
N MET A 12 30.56 -4.52 26.42
CA MET A 12 31.74 -4.68 25.55
C MET A 12 32.81 -3.57 25.77
N GLY A 13 32.53 -2.58 26.62
CA GLY A 13 33.42 -1.50 26.91
C GLY A 13 32.95 -0.12 26.46
N GLU A 14 33.86 0.85 26.41
CA GLU A 14 33.58 2.24 26.07
C GLU A 14 33.41 2.46 24.58
N VAL A 15 32.52 3.39 24.22
CA VAL A 15 32.30 3.84 22.86
C VAL A 15 32.01 5.34 22.83
N LYS A 16 32.45 6.03 21.77
CA LYS A 16 32.22 7.47 21.57
C LYS A 16 30.87 7.66 20.89
N VAL A 17 29.95 8.35 21.57
CA VAL A 17 28.62 8.69 21.05
C VAL A 17 28.57 10.21 20.79
N PRO A 18 27.96 10.70 19.70
CA PRO A 18 27.81 12.15 19.49
C PRO A 18 27.14 12.83 20.70
N GLN A 19 27.60 13.97 21.09
CA GLN A 19 27.19 14.66 22.32
C GLN A 19 25.68 14.93 22.37
N GLU A 20 25.09 15.27 21.21
CA GLU A 20 23.68 15.62 21.07
C GLU A 20 22.76 14.41 20.93
N ALA A 21 23.31 13.20 20.69
CA ALA A 21 22.49 12.00 20.46
C ALA A 21 21.83 11.53 21.76
N LEU A 22 20.55 11.23 21.71
CA LEU A 22 19.84 10.63 22.85
C LEU A 22 20.04 9.10 22.93
N TYR A 23 20.56 8.48 21.88
CA TYR A 23 20.93 7.06 21.92
C TYR A 23 22.26 6.83 22.64
N GLY A 24 22.52 5.60 23.05
CA GLY A 24 23.68 5.20 23.82
C GLY A 24 24.66 4.30 23.06
N ALA A 25 25.38 3.48 23.83
CA ALA A 25 26.49 2.66 23.35
C ALA A 25 26.06 1.59 22.34
N GLN A 26 24.95 0.88 22.58
CA GLN A 26 24.53 -0.21 21.69
C GLN A 26 24.09 0.31 20.33
N THR A 27 23.37 1.44 20.30
CA THR A 27 22.99 2.09 19.04
C THR A 27 24.21 2.57 18.27
N GLN A 28 25.19 3.19 18.93
CA GLN A 28 26.41 3.66 18.26
C GLN A 28 27.17 2.49 17.61
N ARG A 29 27.31 1.35 18.31
CA ARG A 29 27.92 0.15 17.72
C ARG A 29 27.14 -0.35 16.51
N ALA A 30 25.80 -0.32 16.54
CA ALA A 30 24.99 -0.72 15.41
C ALA A 30 25.21 0.22 14.21
N VAL A 31 25.31 1.53 14.42
CA VAL A 31 25.63 2.50 13.35
C VAL A 31 27.00 2.22 12.73
N GLU A 32 27.99 1.86 13.54
CA GLU A 32 29.33 1.53 13.07
C GLU A 32 29.40 0.17 12.36
N ASN A 33 28.59 -0.80 12.79
CA ASN A 33 28.59 -2.16 12.23
C ASN A 33 27.82 -2.28 10.92
N PHE A 34 26.81 -1.42 10.68
CA PHE A 34 25.88 -1.57 9.57
C PHE A 34 25.82 -0.35 8.63
N PRO A 35 26.93 0.14 8.09
CA PRO A 35 26.89 1.18 7.05
C PRO A 35 26.60 0.57 5.67
N VAL A 36 25.34 0.10 5.44
CA VAL A 36 25.01 -0.73 4.28
C VAL A 36 24.26 0.06 3.21
N SER A 37 23.06 0.56 3.50
CA SER A 37 22.21 1.23 2.51
C SER A 37 22.08 2.74 2.75
N GLY A 38 22.30 3.20 3.95
CA GLY A 38 22.00 4.57 4.39
C GLY A 38 20.50 4.82 4.58
N ILE A 39 19.66 3.80 4.50
CA ILE A 39 18.22 3.91 4.75
C ILE A 39 17.95 3.52 6.20
N CYS A 40 17.44 4.45 7.00
CA CYS A 40 17.02 4.19 8.38
C CYS A 40 15.62 3.56 8.44
N ILE A 41 15.26 3.03 9.62
CA ILE A 41 13.91 2.53 9.85
C ILE A 41 12.88 3.65 9.65
N SER A 42 11.72 3.29 9.09
CA SER A 42 10.69 4.27 8.70
C SER A 42 9.97 4.87 9.91
N ARG A 43 9.45 6.09 9.73
CA ARG A 43 8.66 6.80 10.74
C ARG A 43 7.51 5.97 11.34
N PRO A 44 6.69 5.21 10.57
CA PRO A 44 5.66 4.35 11.14
C PRO A 44 6.21 3.29 12.10
N LEU A 45 7.39 2.73 11.82
CA LEU A 45 8.01 1.73 12.68
C LEU A 45 8.55 2.35 13.98
N ILE A 46 9.17 3.55 13.89
CA ILE A 46 9.60 4.33 15.07
C ILE A 46 8.38 4.64 15.96
N ARG A 47 7.28 5.09 15.35
CA ARG A 47 6.03 5.35 16.08
C ARG A 47 5.51 4.09 16.79
N ALA A 48 5.52 2.95 16.13
CA ALA A 48 5.08 1.69 16.72
C ALA A 48 5.96 1.26 17.91
N LEU A 49 7.29 1.44 17.82
CA LEU A 49 8.18 1.21 18.95
C LEU A 49 7.85 2.15 20.13
N GLY A 50 7.58 3.43 19.86
CA GLY A 50 7.12 4.37 20.90
C GLY A 50 5.82 3.93 21.57
N VAL A 51 4.82 3.51 20.80
CA VAL A 51 3.53 2.99 21.30
C VAL A 51 3.74 1.75 22.18
N ILE A 52 4.60 0.83 21.75
CA ILE A 52 4.95 -0.37 22.52
C ILE A 52 5.56 0.00 23.86
N LYS A 53 6.57 0.90 23.87
CA LYS A 53 7.27 1.27 25.11
C LYS A 53 6.37 2.07 26.07
N GLN A 54 5.49 2.91 25.52
CA GLN A 54 4.48 3.62 26.32
C GLN A 54 3.49 2.65 26.99
N GLY A 55 2.92 1.72 26.22
CA GLY A 55 1.98 0.73 26.72
C GLY A 55 2.61 -0.24 27.72
N ALA A 56 3.81 -0.74 27.41
CA ALA A 56 4.53 -1.64 28.31
C ALA A 56 4.89 -0.99 29.65
N ALA A 57 5.35 0.25 29.63
CA ALA A 57 5.65 0.98 30.87
C ALA A 57 4.43 1.16 31.75
N LYS A 58 3.29 1.50 31.16
CA LYS A 58 2.03 1.67 31.90
C LYS A 58 1.58 0.35 32.52
N VAL A 59 1.52 -0.72 31.75
CA VAL A 59 1.09 -2.03 32.25
C VAL A 59 2.04 -2.54 33.34
N ASN A 60 3.36 -2.44 33.15
CA ASN A 60 4.33 -2.86 34.14
C ASN A 60 4.24 -2.05 35.45
N ALA A 61 3.91 -0.77 35.41
CA ALA A 61 3.67 0.02 36.60
C ALA A 61 2.37 -0.38 37.33
N GLU A 62 1.30 -0.69 36.59
CA GLU A 62 0.03 -1.16 37.15
C GLU A 62 0.20 -2.54 37.82
N MET A 63 1.10 -3.37 37.28
CA MET A 63 1.46 -4.68 37.84
C MET A 63 2.50 -4.61 38.97
N GLY A 64 3.05 -3.42 39.24
CA GLY A 64 4.06 -3.23 40.31
C GLY A 64 5.48 -3.64 39.92
N ASN A 65 5.75 -3.90 38.66
CA ASN A 65 7.05 -4.36 38.13
C ASN A 65 8.09 -3.21 38.04
N ILE A 66 7.65 -1.98 37.81
CA ILE A 66 8.50 -0.79 37.75
C ILE A 66 7.91 0.35 38.60
N PRO A 67 8.73 1.26 39.13
CA PRO A 67 8.24 2.40 39.90
C PRO A 67 7.31 3.31 39.07
N LYS A 68 6.25 3.84 39.69
CA LYS A 68 5.23 4.65 38.98
C LYS A 68 5.79 5.95 38.40
N ASP A 69 6.71 6.61 39.07
CA ASP A 69 7.38 7.82 38.62
C ASP A 69 8.26 7.55 37.40
N VAL A 70 9.00 6.43 37.41
CA VAL A 70 9.80 5.97 36.27
C VAL A 70 8.88 5.65 35.08
N ALA A 71 7.79 4.91 35.29
CA ALA A 71 6.84 4.61 34.23
C ALA A 71 6.22 5.88 33.65
N HIS A 72 5.90 6.88 34.47
CA HIS A 72 5.39 8.16 34.00
C HIS A 72 6.40 8.89 33.10
N ALA A 73 7.66 8.95 33.51
CA ALA A 73 8.74 9.56 32.73
C ALA A 73 8.93 8.83 31.39
N ILE A 74 8.88 7.49 31.40
CA ILE A 74 8.96 6.68 30.18
C ILE A 74 7.80 6.98 29.24
N GLN A 75 6.57 7.09 29.75
CA GLN A 75 5.39 7.40 28.94
C GLN A 75 5.51 8.78 28.28
N LEU A 76 6.02 9.79 28.98
CA LEU A 76 6.25 11.12 28.42
C LEU A 76 7.28 11.08 27.29
N ALA A 77 8.42 10.43 27.50
CA ALA A 77 9.48 10.31 26.49
C ALA A 77 9.02 9.48 25.27
N ALA A 78 8.31 8.38 25.51
CA ALA A 78 7.73 7.56 24.45
C ALA A 78 6.68 8.33 23.63
N GLN A 79 5.91 9.24 24.26
CA GLN A 79 4.99 10.11 23.54
C GLN A 79 5.73 11.03 22.56
N GLU A 80 6.90 11.56 22.92
CA GLU A 80 7.72 12.36 21.99
C GLU A 80 8.24 11.52 20.80
N VAL A 81 8.56 10.23 21.00
CA VAL A 81 8.86 9.29 19.92
C VAL A 81 7.62 9.06 19.04
N ILE A 82 6.45 8.87 19.62
CA ILE A 82 5.19 8.73 18.89
C ILE A 82 4.88 9.97 18.04
N ASP A 83 5.13 11.16 18.58
CA ASP A 83 4.91 12.46 17.91
C ASP A 83 5.93 12.77 16.80
N GLY A 84 7.04 12.00 16.69
CA GLY A 84 8.10 12.23 15.71
C GLY A 84 9.12 13.30 16.08
N LYS A 85 9.14 13.77 17.33
CA LYS A 85 10.07 14.81 17.79
C LYS A 85 11.50 14.31 17.91
N LEU A 86 11.70 13.00 17.96
CA LEU A 86 12.98 12.34 18.22
C LEU A 86 13.47 11.46 17.05
N ASP A 87 12.89 11.60 15.86
CA ASP A 87 13.21 10.74 14.70
C ASP A 87 14.68 10.77 14.28
N GLU A 88 15.37 11.90 14.47
CA GLU A 88 16.80 12.06 14.18
C GLU A 88 17.72 11.19 15.06
N HIS A 89 17.18 10.67 16.16
CA HIS A 89 17.91 9.79 17.08
C HIS A 89 17.73 8.28 16.74
N PHE A 90 17.20 7.96 15.55
CA PHE A 90 17.05 6.59 15.05
C PHE A 90 17.88 6.36 13.77
N PRO A 91 19.22 6.39 13.87
CA PRO A 91 20.12 6.42 12.71
C PRO A 91 20.48 5.05 12.14
N ILE A 92 19.93 3.94 12.67
CA ILE A 92 20.35 2.59 12.32
C ILE A 92 19.79 2.20 10.96
N ASP A 93 20.65 1.62 10.09
CA ASP A 93 20.30 1.09 8.77
C ASP A 93 19.27 -0.05 8.88
N ILE A 94 18.42 -0.18 7.88
CA ILE A 94 17.45 -1.29 7.79
C ILE A 94 18.12 -2.66 7.67
N TYR A 95 19.30 -2.75 7.09
CA TYR A 95 20.13 -3.96 7.05
C TYR A 95 21.00 -4.05 8.28
N GLN A 96 20.41 -4.44 9.39
CA GLN A 96 20.97 -4.50 10.74
C GLN A 96 20.87 -5.91 11.33
N THR A 97 20.97 -6.06 12.63
CA THR A 97 20.68 -7.33 13.34
C THR A 97 19.30 -7.85 12.92
N GLY A 98 19.26 -9.06 12.37
CA GLY A 98 18.07 -9.61 11.70
C GLY A 98 16.81 -9.73 12.55
N SER A 99 16.95 -9.84 13.88
CA SER A 99 15.85 -9.80 14.86
C SER A 99 15.32 -8.39 15.15
N GLY A 100 15.96 -7.33 14.62
CA GLY A 100 15.64 -5.94 14.93
C GLY A 100 16.11 -5.48 16.31
N THR A 101 16.98 -6.24 16.97
CA THR A 101 17.50 -5.88 18.30
C THR A 101 18.16 -4.53 18.32
N SER A 102 18.90 -4.17 17.28
CA SER A 102 19.55 -2.86 17.19
C SER A 102 18.54 -1.70 17.29
N SER A 103 17.42 -1.78 16.57
CA SER A 103 16.37 -0.76 16.63
C SER A 103 15.55 -0.81 17.92
N ASN A 104 15.31 -1.98 18.50
CA ASN A 104 14.67 -2.08 19.81
C ASN A 104 15.52 -1.40 20.89
N MET A 105 16.83 -1.69 20.90
CA MET A 105 17.76 -1.06 21.85
C MET A 105 17.90 0.43 21.58
N ASN A 106 17.88 0.88 20.34
CA ASN A 106 17.86 2.30 20.00
C ASN A 106 16.65 3.00 20.63
N ALA A 107 15.45 2.45 20.50
CA ALA A 107 14.26 2.98 21.16
C ALA A 107 14.41 3.00 22.70
N ASN A 108 14.95 1.92 23.27
CA ASN A 108 15.18 1.83 24.72
C ASN A 108 16.15 2.91 25.23
N GLU A 109 17.26 3.09 24.54
CA GLU A 109 18.29 4.09 24.91
C GLU A 109 17.78 5.51 24.76
N VAL A 110 17.12 5.84 23.63
CA VAL A 110 16.55 7.18 23.39
C VAL A 110 15.50 7.51 24.44
N ILE A 111 14.56 6.60 24.71
CA ILE A 111 13.49 6.82 25.68
C ILE A 111 14.07 6.93 27.11
N ALA A 112 15.07 6.11 27.46
CA ALA A 112 15.70 6.17 28.79
C ALA A 112 16.41 7.52 29.03
N HIS A 113 17.19 8.00 28.07
CA HIS A 113 17.83 9.32 28.15
C HIS A 113 16.79 10.43 28.26
N ARG A 114 15.82 10.43 27.37
CA ARG A 114 14.82 11.49 27.33
C ARG A 114 13.93 11.52 28.58
N ALA A 115 13.59 10.35 29.12
CA ALA A 115 12.82 10.24 30.37
C ALA A 115 13.54 10.93 31.54
N MET A 116 14.85 10.75 31.67
CA MET A 116 15.67 11.39 32.71
C MET A 116 15.82 12.90 32.49
N GLU A 117 15.83 13.38 31.26
CA GLU A 117 15.82 14.82 30.97
C GLU A 117 14.47 15.47 31.31
N LEU A 118 13.36 14.79 31.02
CA LEU A 118 12.01 15.31 31.27
C LEU A 118 11.63 15.31 32.75
N VAL A 119 12.11 14.33 33.51
CA VAL A 119 11.82 14.17 34.94
C VAL A 119 13.14 13.94 35.69
N PRO A 120 13.83 15.01 36.13
CA PRO A 120 15.17 14.90 36.76
C PRO A 120 15.17 14.20 38.13
N ASP A 121 14.08 14.33 38.92
CA ASP A 121 13.98 13.85 40.31
C ASP A 121 13.29 12.48 40.40
N LEU A 122 13.77 11.52 39.61
CA LEU A 122 13.24 10.14 39.63
C LEU A 122 13.76 9.36 40.83
N SER A 123 12.94 8.45 41.35
CA SER A 123 13.29 7.54 42.47
C SER A 123 14.49 6.66 42.17
N VAL A 124 14.66 6.28 40.90
CA VAL A 124 15.81 5.53 40.39
C VAL A 124 16.20 6.00 39.00
N LYS A 125 17.47 5.83 38.64
CA LYS A 125 17.94 6.11 37.27
C LYS A 125 17.27 5.15 36.27
N VAL A 126 16.67 5.71 35.20
CA VAL A 126 16.04 4.89 34.16
C VAL A 126 17.09 4.06 33.42
N HIS A 127 16.88 2.76 33.35
CA HIS A 127 17.76 1.83 32.65
C HIS A 127 17.07 1.27 31.41
N PRO A 128 17.75 1.26 30.24
CA PRO A 128 17.15 0.79 28.98
C PRO A 128 16.61 -0.64 29.04
N ASN A 129 17.30 -1.56 29.70
CA ASN A 129 16.88 -2.96 29.79
C ASN A 129 15.92 -3.20 30.97
N ASP A 130 16.27 -2.70 32.17
CA ASP A 130 15.56 -3.07 33.40
C ASP A 130 14.21 -2.34 33.56
N HIS A 131 14.03 -1.19 32.90
CA HIS A 131 12.79 -0.40 32.98
C HIS A 131 12.06 -0.33 31.63
N ILE A 132 12.73 0.15 30.55
CA ILE A 132 12.08 0.35 29.25
C ILE A 132 11.72 -0.99 28.61
N ASN A 133 12.61 -1.98 28.72
CA ASN A 133 12.46 -3.31 28.13
C ASN A 133 11.98 -4.37 29.12
N PHE A 134 11.52 -4.00 30.31
CA PHE A 134 11.08 -4.95 31.32
C PHE A 134 10.00 -5.87 30.79
N GLY A 135 10.18 -7.20 30.99
CA GLY A 135 9.25 -8.22 30.51
C GLY A 135 9.15 -8.35 28.99
N GLN A 136 10.15 -7.87 28.25
CA GLN A 136 10.20 -7.88 26.80
C GLN A 136 11.51 -8.50 26.29
N SER A 137 11.47 -8.93 25.04
CA SER A 137 12.65 -9.23 24.23
C SER A 137 12.56 -8.48 22.91
N SER A 138 13.68 -8.25 22.22
CA SER A 138 13.60 -7.78 20.82
C SER A 138 12.84 -8.76 19.93
N ASN A 139 12.86 -10.04 20.30
CA ASN A 139 12.26 -11.13 19.55
C ASN A 139 10.72 -11.09 19.51
N ASP A 140 10.08 -10.53 20.54
CA ASP A 140 8.63 -10.30 20.57
C ASP A 140 8.29 -8.81 20.25
N THR A 141 9.14 -7.87 20.67
CA THR A 141 8.92 -6.43 20.47
C THR A 141 8.94 -6.03 18.99
N PHE A 142 9.96 -6.49 18.23
CA PHE A 142 10.11 -6.04 16.85
C PHE A 142 9.02 -6.57 15.91
N PRO A 143 8.64 -7.87 15.93
CA PRO A 143 7.50 -8.35 15.16
C PRO A 143 6.17 -7.72 15.62
N THR A 144 6.01 -7.39 16.90
CA THR A 144 4.88 -6.59 17.39
C THR A 144 4.87 -5.20 16.73
N ALA A 145 6.03 -4.53 16.62
CA ALA A 145 6.13 -3.23 15.95
C ALA A 145 5.78 -3.30 14.45
N ILE A 146 6.20 -4.36 13.75
CA ILE A 146 5.82 -4.60 12.34
C ILE A 146 4.29 -4.70 12.21
N ARG A 147 3.65 -5.48 13.08
CA ARG A 147 2.20 -5.70 13.04
C ARG A 147 1.42 -4.42 13.35
N ILE A 148 1.79 -3.68 14.40
CA ILE A 148 1.14 -2.40 14.74
C ILE A 148 1.34 -1.38 13.63
N ALA A 149 2.57 -1.18 13.14
CA ALA A 149 2.86 -0.22 12.08
C ALA A 149 2.11 -0.57 10.78
N GLY A 150 2.20 -1.82 10.33
CA GLY A 150 1.53 -2.29 9.12
C GLY A 150 0.01 -2.18 9.21
N PHE A 151 -0.58 -2.53 10.35
CA PHE A 151 -2.02 -2.38 10.60
C PHE A 151 -2.45 -0.92 10.50
N LEU A 152 -1.80 -0.03 11.25
CA LEU A 152 -2.19 1.38 11.33
C LEU A 152 -2.00 2.09 9.98
N GLU A 153 -0.89 1.84 9.28
CA GLU A 153 -0.65 2.44 7.98
C GLU A 153 -1.63 1.92 6.92
N ALA A 154 -1.93 0.62 6.90
CA ALA A 154 -2.91 0.08 5.96
C ALA A 154 -4.31 0.66 6.23
N LYS A 155 -4.73 0.72 7.49
CA LYS A 155 -6.06 1.19 7.87
C LYS A 155 -6.24 2.70 7.69
N ASN A 156 -5.25 3.49 8.12
CA ASN A 156 -5.39 4.94 8.23
C ASN A 156 -4.88 5.71 7.00
N THR A 157 -4.06 5.06 6.14
CA THR A 157 -3.50 5.73 4.97
C THR A 157 -3.90 5.05 3.65
N LEU A 158 -3.71 3.72 3.53
CA LEU A 158 -3.94 3.01 2.27
C LEU A 158 -5.43 2.85 1.97
N ILE A 159 -6.22 2.29 2.89
CA ILE A 159 -7.65 2.07 2.67
C ILE A 159 -8.39 3.37 2.32
N PRO A 160 -8.18 4.51 3.03
CA PRO A 160 -8.77 5.78 2.62
C PRO A 160 -8.32 6.27 1.23
N ALA A 161 -7.05 6.05 0.85
CA ALA A 161 -6.55 6.42 -0.46
C ALA A 161 -7.23 5.60 -1.58
N LEU A 162 -7.41 4.30 -1.34
CA LEU A 162 -8.10 3.40 -2.28
C LEU A 162 -9.60 3.71 -2.39
N LYS A 163 -10.27 4.01 -1.28
CA LYS A 163 -11.67 4.45 -1.28
C LYS A 163 -11.83 5.73 -2.10
N PHE A 164 -10.94 6.69 -1.91
CA PHE A 164 -10.94 7.92 -2.71
C PHE A 164 -10.74 7.65 -4.21
N LEU A 165 -9.81 6.77 -4.57
CA LEU A 165 -9.58 6.39 -5.97
C LEU A 165 -10.80 5.68 -6.58
N ARG A 166 -11.38 4.71 -5.84
CA ARG A 166 -12.61 4.00 -6.25
C ARG A 166 -13.75 4.98 -6.53
N GLU A 167 -14.02 5.88 -5.60
CA GLU A 167 -15.10 6.87 -5.72
C GLU A 167 -14.87 7.83 -6.88
N THR A 168 -13.60 8.17 -7.15
CA THR A 168 -13.23 9.01 -8.29
C THR A 168 -13.55 8.31 -9.61
N PHE A 169 -13.27 7.00 -9.74
CA PHE A 169 -13.66 6.22 -10.93
C PHE A 169 -15.18 6.15 -11.08
N LEU A 170 -15.93 5.84 -10.02
CA LEU A 170 -17.39 5.77 -10.07
C LEU A 170 -18.01 7.12 -10.48
N LYS A 171 -17.54 8.22 -9.89
CA LYS A 171 -18.00 9.57 -10.23
C LYS A 171 -17.72 9.89 -11.70
N LYS A 172 -16.50 9.59 -12.18
CA LYS A 172 -16.11 9.86 -13.56
C LYS A 172 -16.87 8.96 -14.55
N GLY A 173 -17.10 7.71 -14.22
CA GLY A 173 -17.96 6.82 -15.00
C GLY A 173 -19.39 7.35 -15.13
N ALA A 174 -20.00 7.79 -14.03
CA ALA A 174 -21.34 8.37 -14.02
C ALA A 174 -21.44 9.68 -14.83
N GLU A 175 -20.41 10.52 -14.80
CA GLU A 175 -20.31 11.77 -15.59
C GLU A 175 -20.43 11.49 -17.10
N TYR A 176 -19.89 10.35 -17.56
CA TYR A 176 -19.88 9.95 -18.97
C TYR A 176 -20.68 8.67 -19.24
N SER A 177 -21.72 8.41 -18.43
CA SER A 177 -22.57 7.19 -18.56
C SER A 177 -23.27 7.10 -19.90
N HIS A 178 -23.55 8.24 -20.54
CA HIS A 178 -24.17 8.34 -21.85
C HIS A 178 -23.21 8.04 -23.03
N VAL A 179 -21.90 7.98 -22.76
CA VAL A 179 -20.90 7.77 -23.82
C VAL A 179 -20.69 6.30 -24.06
N VAL A 180 -21.08 5.85 -25.24
CA VAL A 180 -20.83 4.49 -25.75
C VAL A 180 -19.53 4.50 -26.55
N LYS A 181 -18.66 3.54 -26.28
CA LYS A 181 -17.36 3.37 -26.94
C LYS A 181 -17.21 1.93 -27.46
N THR A 182 -16.29 1.74 -28.40
CA THR A 182 -15.87 0.40 -28.82
C THR A 182 -15.18 -0.32 -27.65
N GLY A 183 -15.70 -1.46 -27.23
CA GLY A 183 -15.00 -2.39 -26.34
C GLY A 183 -13.85 -3.07 -27.07
N ARG A 184 -12.87 -3.59 -26.34
CA ARG A 184 -11.69 -4.26 -26.93
C ARG A 184 -11.39 -5.56 -26.25
N THR A 185 -11.18 -6.60 -27.07
CA THR A 185 -10.57 -7.87 -26.66
C THR A 185 -9.37 -8.13 -27.55
N HIS A 186 -8.25 -8.60 -26.98
CA HIS A 186 -6.98 -8.75 -27.71
C HIS A 186 -6.47 -7.42 -28.33
N LEU A 187 -6.87 -6.27 -27.78
CA LEU A 187 -6.69 -4.92 -28.38
C LEU A 187 -7.38 -4.71 -29.73
N MET A 188 -8.23 -5.65 -30.16
CA MET A 188 -9.05 -5.55 -31.36
C MET A 188 -10.44 -5.05 -31.01
N ASP A 189 -11.07 -4.35 -31.96
CA ASP A 189 -12.45 -3.85 -31.83
C ASP A 189 -13.41 -5.00 -31.52
N ALA A 190 -14.29 -4.75 -30.56
CA ALA A 190 -15.29 -5.69 -30.09
C ALA A 190 -16.65 -4.98 -29.90
N MET A 191 -17.58 -5.61 -29.19
CA MET A 191 -18.90 -5.05 -28.92
C MET A 191 -18.82 -3.77 -28.08
N PRO A 192 -19.78 -2.85 -28.23
CA PRO A 192 -19.83 -1.60 -27.50
C PRO A 192 -19.92 -1.80 -25.97
N VAL A 193 -19.35 -0.86 -25.24
CA VAL A 193 -19.51 -0.69 -23.79
C VAL A 193 -19.72 0.79 -23.49
N THR A 194 -20.26 1.13 -22.31
CA THR A 194 -20.26 2.51 -21.83
C THR A 194 -19.02 2.80 -21.02
N PHE A 195 -18.62 4.09 -20.92
CA PHE A 195 -17.57 4.51 -20.00
C PHE A 195 -17.89 4.13 -18.55
N GLU A 196 -19.14 4.23 -18.15
CA GLU A 196 -19.57 3.82 -16.81
C GLU A 196 -19.31 2.33 -16.55
N GLN A 197 -19.63 1.46 -17.51
CA GLN A 197 -19.39 0.02 -17.39
C GLN A 197 -17.88 -0.28 -17.24
N GLU A 198 -17.04 0.32 -18.07
CA GLU A 198 -15.60 0.12 -18.02
C GLU A 198 -15.01 0.63 -16.70
N PHE A 199 -15.37 1.83 -16.26
CA PHE A 199 -14.87 2.44 -15.02
C PHE A 199 -15.44 1.76 -13.77
N SER A 200 -16.65 1.22 -13.83
CA SER A 200 -17.21 0.40 -12.75
C SER A 200 -16.39 -0.87 -12.53
N GLY A 201 -15.86 -1.47 -13.60
CA GLY A 201 -14.93 -2.61 -13.54
C GLY A 201 -13.63 -2.25 -12.78
N TYR A 202 -13.05 -1.08 -13.07
CA TYR A 202 -11.87 -0.59 -12.34
C TYR A 202 -12.16 -0.32 -10.87
N ALA A 203 -13.28 0.35 -10.59
CA ALA A 203 -13.74 0.60 -9.23
C ALA A 203 -13.95 -0.71 -8.45
N ARG A 204 -14.52 -1.74 -9.10
CA ARG A 204 -14.72 -3.06 -8.49
C ARG A 204 -13.40 -3.78 -8.16
N GLN A 205 -12.40 -3.70 -9.02
CA GLN A 205 -11.06 -4.27 -8.73
C GLN A 205 -10.46 -3.63 -7.48
N ILE A 206 -10.58 -2.30 -7.33
CA ILE A 206 -10.09 -1.57 -6.15
C ILE A 206 -10.89 -1.98 -4.90
N GLU A 207 -12.20 -2.08 -4.99
CA GLU A 207 -13.08 -2.51 -3.88
C GLU A 207 -12.69 -3.89 -3.34
N ILE A 208 -12.49 -4.85 -4.24
CA ILE A 208 -12.02 -6.20 -3.87
C ILE A 208 -10.64 -6.13 -3.20
N GLY A 209 -9.76 -5.25 -3.69
CA GLY A 209 -8.47 -5.00 -3.07
C GLY A 209 -8.59 -4.49 -1.63
N ILE A 210 -9.50 -3.53 -1.37
CA ILE A 210 -9.80 -3.01 -0.03
C ILE A 210 -10.29 -4.14 0.87
N GLN A 211 -11.27 -4.92 0.45
CA GLN A 211 -11.84 -6.02 1.24
C GLN A 211 -10.79 -7.06 1.64
N ARG A 212 -9.87 -7.39 0.73
CA ARG A 212 -8.76 -8.30 1.01
C ARG A 212 -7.80 -7.74 2.08
N ILE A 213 -7.44 -6.46 1.96
CA ILE A 213 -6.57 -5.79 2.94
C ILE A 213 -7.27 -5.74 4.31
N GLU A 214 -8.56 -5.35 4.37
CA GLU A 214 -9.34 -5.34 5.60
C GLU A 214 -9.38 -6.73 6.28
N SER A 215 -9.51 -7.80 5.50
CA SER A 215 -9.44 -9.18 6.01
C SER A 215 -8.05 -9.52 6.61
N ALA A 216 -6.96 -9.08 6.00
CA ALA A 216 -5.60 -9.33 6.50
C ALA A 216 -5.30 -8.56 7.80
N LEU A 217 -5.96 -7.42 8.04
CA LEU A 217 -5.80 -6.68 9.29
C LEU A 217 -6.16 -7.52 10.52
N LEU A 218 -7.05 -8.50 10.41
CA LEU A 218 -7.41 -9.38 11.51
C LEU A 218 -6.21 -10.20 12.04
N GLN A 219 -5.35 -10.66 11.13
CA GLN A 219 -4.12 -11.38 11.51
C GLN A 219 -3.02 -10.42 11.97
N MET A 220 -2.92 -9.23 11.35
CA MET A 220 -1.97 -8.21 11.80
C MET A 220 -2.30 -7.68 13.21
N ALA A 221 -3.53 -7.83 13.69
CA ALA A 221 -3.97 -7.41 15.01
C ALA A 221 -3.53 -8.35 16.15
N GLU A 222 -2.99 -9.52 15.86
CA GLU A 222 -2.43 -10.44 16.84
C GLU A 222 -0.99 -10.05 17.19
N LEU A 223 -0.72 -9.81 18.47
CA LEU A 223 0.58 -9.28 18.91
C LEU A 223 1.44 -10.37 19.54
N PRO A 224 2.68 -10.58 19.07
CA PRO A 224 3.64 -11.52 19.66
C PRO A 224 4.13 -11.14 21.05
N MET A 225 3.95 -9.88 21.47
CA MET A 225 4.43 -9.36 22.76
C MET A 225 4.00 -10.24 23.92
N GLY A 226 4.96 -10.58 24.75
CA GLY A 226 4.79 -11.48 25.90
C GLY A 226 5.43 -12.86 25.71
N GLY A 227 5.77 -13.26 24.49
CA GLY A 227 6.52 -14.48 24.22
C GLY A 227 7.99 -14.40 24.65
N THR A 228 8.51 -13.21 24.83
CA THR A 228 9.88 -12.89 25.22
C THR A 228 10.95 -13.51 24.31
N ALA A 229 11.90 -14.29 24.86
CA ALA A 229 13.06 -14.77 24.11
C ALA A 229 12.72 -15.79 23.02
N VAL A 230 11.83 -16.75 23.31
CA VAL A 230 11.56 -17.93 22.47
C VAL A 230 10.07 -18.31 22.36
N GLY A 231 9.17 -17.53 22.96
CA GLY A 231 7.73 -17.80 22.94
C GLY A 231 7.17 -18.36 24.25
N THR A 232 8.01 -18.63 25.26
CA THR A 232 7.60 -19.21 26.56
C THR A 232 7.17 -18.17 27.59
N GLY A 233 7.40 -16.88 27.33
CA GLY A 233 7.11 -15.80 28.30
C GLY A 233 8.05 -15.78 29.50
N ILE A 234 9.28 -16.31 29.37
CA ILE A 234 10.25 -16.32 30.48
C ILE A 234 10.49 -14.88 31.00
N ASN A 235 10.53 -14.72 32.32
CA ASN A 235 10.70 -13.46 33.04
C ASN A 235 9.59 -12.40 32.76
N THR A 236 8.39 -12.86 32.39
CA THR A 236 7.21 -12.03 32.21
C THR A 236 6.02 -12.66 32.92
N ASP A 237 5.18 -11.83 33.53
CA ASP A 237 3.94 -12.28 34.15
C ASP A 237 2.94 -12.70 33.06
N PRO A 238 2.29 -13.89 33.21
CA PRO A 238 1.30 -14.36 32.25
C PRO A 238 0.12 -13.43 32.00
N GLU A 239 -0.17 -12.48 32.89
CA GLU A 239 -1.18 -11.46 32.66
C GLU A 239 -0.70 -10.25 31.85
N PHE A 240 0.63 -10.12 31.63
CA PHE A 240 1.18 -8.98 30.86
C PHE A 240 0.72 -8.96 29.42
N PRO A 241 0.77 -10.04 28.62
CA PRO A 241 0.41 -10.01 27.20
C PRO A 241 -1.03 -9.52 26.94
N PRO A 242 -2.09 -10.05 27.58
CA PRO A 242 -3.45 -9.57 27.34
C PRO A 242 -3.66 -8.14 27.83
N LYS A 243 -3.06 -7.73 28.97
CA LYS A 243 -3.13 -6.34 29.45
C LYS A 243 -2.40 -5.39 28.51
N PHE A 244 -1.26 -5.80 27.99
CA PHE A 244 -0.51 -5.02 26.98
C PHE A 244 -1.32 -4.82 25.70
N ALA A 245 -1.90 -5.87 25.13
CA ALA A 245 -2.73 -5.77 23.93
C ALA A 245 -3.95 -4.86 24.14
N ALA A 246 -4.58 -4.94 25.32
CA ALA A 246 -5.66 -4.05 25.70
C ALA A 246 -5.21 -2.58 25.81
N GLU A 247 -4.01 -2.33 26.34
CA GLU A 247 -3.48 -0.97 26.41
C GLU A 247 -3.08 -0.41 25.05
N ILE A 248 -2.45 -1.24 24.17
CA ILE A 248 -2.20 -0.85 22.78
C ILE A 248 -3.50 -0.50 22.07
N SER A 249 -4.56 -1.26 22.31
CA SER A 249 -5.88 -0.96 21.73
C SER A 249 -6.40 0.40 22.16
N LYS A 250 -6.23 0.78 23.44
CA LYS A 250 -6.61 2.11 23.92
C LYS A 250 -5.77 3.24 23.32
N LEU A 251 -4.45 3.05 23.25
CA LEU A 251 -3.51 4.05 22.74
C LEU A 251 -3.70 4.33 21.24
N THR A 252 -4.09 3.32 20.48
CA THR A 252 -4.24 3.43 19.02
C THR A 252 -5.67 3.68 18.56
N GLY A 253 -6.67 3.40 19.40
CA GLY A 253 -8.08 3.41 19.04
C GLY A 253 -8.50 2.22 18.16
N GLU A 254 -7.65 1.17 18.06
CA GLU A 254 -7.86 0.00 17.23
C GLU A 254 -7.86 -1.28 18.06
N SER A 255 -8.49 -2.35 17.58
CA SER A 255 -8.59 -3.60 18.31
C SER A 255 -7.38 -4.48 18.05
N PHE A 256 -6.48 -4.58 19.02
CA PHE A 256 -5.38 -5.54 19.04
C PHE A 256 -5.64 -6.60 20.10
N ARG A 257 -5.07 -7.78 19.92
CA ARG A 257 -5.17 -8.89 20.85
C ARG A 257 -3.83 -9.62 21.01
N GLU A 258 -3.69 -10.32 22.11
CA GLU A 258 -2.60 -11.27 22.30
C GLU A 258 -2.64 -12.35 21.23
N ALA A 259 -1.49 -12.79 20.73
CA ALA A 259 -1.40 -13.91 19.81
C ALA A 259 -1.87 -15.21 20.46
N GLU A 260 -2.63 -16.01 19.74
CA GLU A 260 -3.05 -17.33 20.23
C GLU A 260 -1.86 -18.27 20.48
N ASN A 261 -0.78 -18.08 19.73
CA ASN A 261 0.44 -18.85 19.85
C ASN A 261 1.66 -17.96 19.67
N HIS A 262 2.38 -17.67 20.76
CA HIS A 262 3.58 -16.84 20.74
C HIS A 262 4.73 -17.46 19.94
N PHE A 263 4.83 -18.79 19.87
CA PHE A 263 5.87 -19.46 19.09
C PHE A 263 5.71 -19.18 17.60
N GLU A 264 4.48 -19.29 17.08
CA GLU A 264 4.17 -18.93 15.68
C GLU A 264 4.39 -17.44 15.45
N ALA A 265 3.74 -16.59 16.25
CA ALA A 265 3.66 -15.16 16.00
C ALA A 265 5.02 -14.43 16.02
N GLN A 266 6.03 -15.02 16.68
CA GLN A 266 7.36 -14.47 16.91
C GLN A 266 8.43 -15.09 15.99
N SER A 267 8.29 -16.39 15.66
CA SER A 267 9.25 -17.11 14.82
C SER A 267 8.93 -17.01 13.31
N THR A 268 7.69 -16.66 12.97
CA THR A 268 7.26 -16.47 11.59
C THR A 268 6.89 -15.01 11.29
N VAL A 269 6.77 -14.70 10.02
CA VAL A 269 6.25 -13.42 9.53
C VAL A 269 5.06 -13.64 8.58
N ASP A 270 4.25 -14.67 8.85
CA ASP A 270 3.17 -15.11 7.96
C ASP A 270 2.12 -14.00 7.74
N ALA A 271 1.72 -13.28 8.79
CA ALA A 271 0.79 -12.17 8.66
C ALA A 271 1.36 -11.01 7.78
N PRO A 272 2.62 -10.54 7.97
CA PRO A 272 3.29 -9.64 7.02
C PRO A 272 3.42 -10.19 5.60
N VAL A 273 3.70 -11.49 5.41
CA VAL A 273 3.78 -12.15 4.10
C VAL A 273 2.41 -12.15 3.42
N ALA A 274 1.36 -12.53 4.13
CA ALA A 274 -0.01 -12.51 3.61
C ALA A 274 -0.43 -11.08 3.19
N MET A 275 -0.14 -10.07 4.02
CA MET A 275 -0.40 -8.68 3.67
C MET A 275 0.39 -8.25 2.42
N GLY A 276 1.68 -8.58 2.32
CA GLY A 276 2.52 -8.30 1.15
C GLY A 276 1.94 -8.89 -0.13
N ALA A 277 1.49 -10.13 -0.10
CA ALA A 277 0.86 -10.81 -1.24
C ALA A 277 -0.44 -10.12 -1.69
N LEU A 278 -1.23 -9.58 -0.76
CA LEU A 278 -2.43 -8.81 -1.08
C LEU A 278 -2.11 -7.42 -1.66
N LEU A 279 -1.07 -6.75 -1.15
CA LEU A 279 -0.55 -5.50 -1.73
C LEU A 279 -0.03 -5.71 -3.16
N LYS A 280 0.67 -6.83 -3.42
CA LYS A 280 1.05 -7.23 -4.78
C LYS A 280 -0.17 -7.43 -5.67
N THR A 281 -1.19 -8.15 -5.21
CA THR A 281 -2.42 -8.38 -5.98
C THR A 281 -3.10 -7.06 -6.34
N LEU A 282 -3.15 -6.10 -5.40
CA LEU A 282 -3.63 -4.75 -5.65
C LEU A 282 -2.76 -4.03 -6.69
N ALA A 283 -1.44 -4.12 -6.58
CA ALA A 283 -0.51 -3.51 -7.54
C ALA A 283 -0.72 -4.05 -8.96
N VAL A 284 -0.95 -5.36 -9.13
CA VAL A 284 -1.29 -5.98 -10.42
C VAL A 284 -2.58 -5.38 -11.00
N SER A 285 -3.62 -5.20 -10.17
CA SER A 285 -4.88 -4.57 -10.59
C SER A 285 -4.67 -3.11 -11.02
N LEU A 286 -3.95 -2.32 -10.21
CA LEU A 286 -3.67 -0.92 -10.51
C LEU A 286 -2.80 -0.76 -11.76
N LEU A 287 -1.83 -1.65 -11.99
CA LEU A 287 -1.00 -1.62 -13.19
C LEU A 287 -1.84 -1.85 -14.46
N LYS A 288 -2.78 -2.80 -14.42
CA LYS A 288 -3.73 -3.02 -15.52
C LYS A 288 -4.57 -1.76 -15.79
N ILE A 289 -5.12 -1.15 -14.75
CA ILE A 289 -5.95 0.05 -14.86
C ILE A 289 -5.17 1.20 -15.50
N VAL A 290 -3.96 1.50 -15.02
CA VAL A 290 -3.18 2.61 -15.58
C VAL A 290 -2.68 2.33 -16.99
N ASN A 291 -2.45 1.08 -17.37
CA ASN A 291 -2.14 0.73 -18.74
C ASN A 291 -3.33 0.97 -19.67
N ASP A 292 -4.56 0.65 -19.26
CA ASP A 292 -5.75 0.96 -20.04
C ASP A 292 -5.94 2.48 -20.20
N LEU A 293 -5.76 3.27 -19.13
CA LEU A 293 -5.79 4.73 -19.20
C LEU A 293 -4.75 5.28 -20.18
N ARG A 294 -3.53 4.73 -20.18
CA ARG A 294 -2.46 5.11 -21.13
C ARG A 294 -2.83 4.76 -22.57
N TRP A 295 -3.42 3.58 -22.80
CA TRP A 295 -3.92 3.20 -24.12
C TRP A 295 -5.02 4.15 -24.59
N MET A 296 -6.05 4.42 -23.79
CA MET A 296 -7.14 5.33 -24.14
C MET A 296 -6.63 6.76 -24.42
N ASN A 297 -5.59 7.23 -23.74
CA ASN A 297 -4.97 8.56 -23.95
C ASN A 297 -3.94 8.56 -25.08
N SER A 298 -3.59 7.43 -25.68
CA SER A 298 -2.53 7.36 -26.70
C SER A 298 -2.85 8.20 -27.93
N GLY A 299 -1.85 8.82 -28.52
CA GLY A 299 -2.01 9.64 -29.73
C GLY A 299 -1.64 11.10 -29.48
N PRO A 300 -2.49 12.09 -29.84
CA PRO A 300 -3.93 12.02 -30.14
C PRO A 300 -4.32 11.56 -31.55
N ASN A 301 -3.42 11.55 -32.54
CA ASN A 301 -3.72 11.24 -33.93
C ASN A 301 -3.31 9.81 -34.32
N GLY A 302 -2.14 9.34 -33.86
CA GLY A 302 -1.60 8.02 -34.17
C GLY A 302 -1.90 6.96 -33.09
N GLY A 303 -2.89 7.17 -32.24
CA GLY A 303 -3.31 6.25 -31.19
C GLY A 303 -4.81 6.24 -31.00
N LEU A 304 -5.30 5.72 -29.85
CA LEU A 304 -6.74 5.57 -29.61
C LEU A 304 -7.43 6.91 -29.38
N GLY A 305 -6.81 7.81 -28.60
CA GLY A 305 -7.28 9.18 -28.40
C GLY A 305 -8.69 9.30 -27.81
N GLU A 306 -9.17 8.31 -27.05
CA GLU A 306 -10.51 8.32 -26.47
C GLU A 306 -10.68 9.26 -25.30
N ILE A 307 -9.60 9.44 -24.53
CA ILE A 307 -9.55 10.39 -23.41
C ILE A 307 -8.37 11.36 -23.59
N GLN A 308 -8.45 12.46 -22.88
CA GLN A 308 -7.35 13.39 -22.70
C GLN A 308 -7.05 13.52 -21.21
N LEU A 309 -5.84 13.13 -20.82
CA LEU A 309 -5.33 13.33 -19.46
C LEU A 309 -4.86 14.77 -19.27
N ALA A 310 -4.85 15.23 -18.02
CA ALA A 310 -4.44 16.60 -17.71
C ALA A 310 -2.97 16.87 -18.05
N ALA A 311 -2.69 17.99 -18.67
CA ALA A 311 -1.33 18.47 -18.92
C ALA A 311 -0.74 19.02 -17.61
N LEU A 312 0.10 18.23 -16.95
CA LEU A 312 0.67 18.55 -15.63
C LEU A 312 2.08 19.14 -15.72
N GLN A 313 2.79 18.84 -16.80
CA GLN A 313 4.14 19.34 -17.06
C GLN A 313 4.46 19.22 -18.57
N PRO A 314 5.47 19.95 -19.08
CA PRO A 314 5.96 19.73 -20.44
C PRO A 314 6.39 18.27 -20.64
N GLY A 315 5.90 17.62 -21.70
CA GLY A 315 6.12 16.20 -21.93
C GLY A 315 7.41 15.83 -22.67
N SER A 316 8.08 16.84 -23.27
CA SER A 316 9.29 16.63 -24.06
C SER A 316 10.17 17.86 -24.06
N SER A 317 11.49 17.66 -24.05
CA SER A 317 12.48 18.73 -24.19
C SER A 317 12.67 19.21 -25.63
N ILE A 318 12.24 18.41 -26.63
CA ILE A 318 12.46 18.68 -28.05
C ILE A 318 11.18 18.68 -28.91
N MET A 319 10.03 18.26 -28.35
CA MET A 319 8.74 18.21 -29.04
C MET A 319 7.74 19.11 -28.32
N PRO A 320 7.63 20.39 -28.72
CA PRO A 320 6.68 21.34 -28.10
C PRO A 320 5.24 20.84 -28.20
N GLY A 321 4.49 20.97 -27.11
CA GLY A 321 3.08 20.56 -27.05
C GLY A 321 2.84 19.06 -26.77
N LYS A 322 3.89 18.22 -26.72
CA LYS A 322 3.74 16.81 -26.33
C LYS A 322 3.45 16.70 -24.81
N VAL A 323 2.36 16.06 -24.46
CA VAL A 323 1.95 15.78 -23.08
C VAL A 323 2.01 14.26 -22.83
N ASN A 324 2.70 13.84 -21.78
CA ASN A 324 2.83 12.43 -21.41
C ASN A 324 1.93 12.07 -20.22
N PRO A 325 1.48 10.80 -20.11
CA PRO A 325 0.66 10.29 -19.01
C PRO A 325 1.51 10.02 -17.76
N VAL A 326 2.15 11.06 -17.22
CA VAL A 326 3.23 10.92 -16.19
C VAL A 326 2.75 10.36 -14.85
N ILE A 327 1.47 10.55 -14.50
CA ILE A 327 0.89 9.99 -13.27
C ILE A 327 0.70 8.47 -13.40
N GLU A 328 0.21 8.03 -14.54
CA GLU A 328 0.05 6.61 -14.88
C GLU A 328 1.40 5.90 -14.95
N GLU A 329 2.42 6.54 -15.52
CA GLU A 329 3.79 6.01 -15.54
C GLU A 329 4.37 5.89 -14.14
N SER A 330 4.16 6.89 -13.29
CA SER A 330 4.56 6.85 -11.87
C SER A 330 3.88 5.70 -11.12
N MET A 331 2.56 5.53 -11.29
CA MET A 331 1.83 4.41 -10.68
C MET A 331 2.36 3.07 -11.20
N ALA A 332 2.67 2.94 -12.49
CA ALA A 332 3.22 1.71 -13.05
C ALA A 332 4.57 1.33 -12.41
N MET A 333 5.46 2.31 -12.19
CA MET A 333 6.72 2.10 -11.46
C MET A 333 6.49 1.69 -10.00
N VAL A 334 5.55 2.33 -9.31
CA VAL A 334 5.15 1.95 -7.95
C VAL A 334 4.67 0.50 -7.91
N CYS A 335 3.81 0.10 -8.84
CA CYS A 335 3.31 -1.28 -8.91
C CYS A 335 4.45 -2.29 -9.12
N ALA A 336 5.39 -1.99 -10.01
CA ALA A 336 6.55 -2.83 -10.24
C ALA A 336 7.43 -2.97 -8.98
N GLN A 337 7.67 -1.86 -8.26
CA GLN A 337 8.45 -1.86 -7.02
C GLN A 337 7.76 -2.68 -5.91
N VAL A 338 6.44 -2.55 -5.76
CA VAL A 338 5.67 -3.32 -4.76
C VAL A 338 5.72 -4.83 -5.05
N ILE A 339 5.69 -5.24 -6.32
CA ILE A 339 5.89 -6.64 -6.71
C ILE A 339 7.30 -7.12 -6.30
N GLY A 340 8.32 -6.29 -6.45
CA GLY A 340 9.68 -6.59 -5.99
C GLY A 340 9.79 -6.69 -4.46
N TYR A 341 9.11 -5.82 -3.73
CA TYR A 341 9.07 -5.89 -2.26
C TYR A 341 8.33 -7.14 -1.74
N ASP A 342 7.26 -7.57 -2.40
CA ASP A 342 6.59 -8.84 -2.05
C ASP A 342 7.52 -10.04 -2.19
N ALA A 343 8.35 -10.08 -3.23
CA ALA A 343 9.36 -11.12 -3.37
C ALA A 343 10.37 -11.12 -2.21
N ALA A 344 10.84 -9.93 -1.79
CA ALA A 344 11.74 -9.79 -0.64
C ALA A 344 11.06 -10.23 0.67
N ILE A 345 9.79 -9.84 0.90
CA ILE A 345 8.98 -10.26 2.06
C ILE A 345 8.83 -11.78 2.08
N SER A 346 8.53 -12.40 0.94
CA SER A 346 8.37 -13.86 0.81
C SER A 346 9.66 -14.60 1.14
N ILE A 347 10.82 -14.13 0.64
CA ILE A 347 12.13 -14.69 0.98
C ILE A 347 12.42 -14.49 2.46
N GLY A 348 12.07 -13.33 3.03
CA GLY A 348 12.16 -13.07 4.46
C GLY A 348 11.35 -14.08 5.28
N GLY A 349 10.14 -14.41 4.85
CA GLY A 349 9.29 -15.42 5.48
C GLY A 349 9.92 -16.81 5.46
N LEU A 350 10.54 -17.20 4.35
CA LEU A 350 11.24 -18.49 4.21
C LEU A 350 12.49 -18.63 5.11
N SER A 351 13.00 -17.51 5.65
CA SER A 351 14.30 -17.46 6.34
C SER A 351 14.19 -17.63 7.87
N GLY A 352 12.99 -17.93 8.42
CA GLY A 352 12.81 -18.28 9.83
C GLY A 352 13.44 -19.62 10.18
N ASN A 353 14.05 -19.69 11.36
CA ASN A 353 14.64 -20.93 11.87
C ASN A 353 14.24 -21.11 13.35
N PHE A 354 13.61 -22.23 13.66
CA PHE A 354 13.12 -22.54 14.99
C PHE A 354 12.27 -21.40 15.58
N GLU A 355 12.69 -20.77 16.67
CA GLU A 355 11.89 -19.82 17.43
C GLU A 355 12.09 -18.35 17.01
N LEU A 356 12.83 -18.07 15.92
CA LEU A 356 13.08 -16.69 15.48
C LEU A 356 13.26 -16.55 13.96
N ASN A 357 12.69 -15.50 13.40
CA ASN A 357 13.02 -15.01 12.07
C ASN A 357 14.05 -13.87 12.18
N VAL A 358 15.10 -13.93 11.37
CA VAL A 358 16.20 -12.95 11.38
C VAL A 358 16.28 -12.10 10.12
N MET A 359 15.14 -11.87 9.47
CA MET A 359 14.97 -10.95 8.32
C MET A 359 13.98 -9.81 8.65
N LEU A 360 13.66 -9.61 9.91
CA LEU A 360 12.57 -8.75 10.36
C LEU A 360 12.69 -7.28 9.90
N PRO A 361 13.84 -6.60 9.98
CA PRO A 361 13.94 -5.20 9.57
C PRO A 361 13.72 -4.99 8.08
N MET A 362 14.21 -5.90 7.23
CA MET A 362 13.99 -5.88 5.78
C MET A 362 12.51 -6.13 5.44
N VAL A 363 11.85 -7.08 6.12
CA VAL A 363 10.41 -7.34 5.99
C VAL A 363 9.59 -6.12 6.39
N ALA A 364 9.91 -5.49 7.52
CA ALA A 364 9.28 -4.25 8.00
C ALA A 364 9.38 -3.14 6.96
N HIS A 365 10.58 -2.88 6.44
CA HIS A 365 10.82 -1.86 5.43
C HIS A 365 9.99 -2.14 4.16
N SER A 366 10.09 -3.34 3.61
CA SER A 366 9.42 -3.71 2.36
C SER A 366 7.90 -3.62 2.47
N LEU A 367 7.32 -4.03 3.60
CA LEU A 367 5.89 -3.94 3.86
C LEU A 367 5.42 -2.49 3.97
N LEU A 368 6.07 -1.70 4.83
CA LEU A 368 5.67 -0.32 5.10
C LEU A 368 5.87 0.59 3.88
N GLU A 369 6.95 0.39 3.12
CA GLU A 369 7.16 1.10 1.86
C GLU A 369 6.11 0.73 0.81
N SER A 370 5.71 -0.54 0.70
CA SER A 370 4.63 -0.96 -0.19
C SER A 370 3.32 -0.24 0.13
N ILE A 371 2.95 -0.17 1.41
CA ILE A 371 1.76 0.54 1.87
C ILE A 371 1.85 2.04 1.55
N ARG A 372 2.98 2.68 1.86
CA ARG A 372 3.21 4.10 1.64
C ARG A 372 3.15 4.47 0.15
N LEU A 373 3.84 3.72 -0.68
CA LEU A 373 3.90 3.96 -2.13
C LEU A 373 2.50 3.81 -2.76
N LEU A 374 1.78 2.73 -2.47
CA LEU A 374 0.44 2.50 -2.99
C LEU A 374 -0.54 3.58 -2.49
N SER A 375 -0.46 4.00 -1.23
CA SER A 375 -1.30 5.06 -0.68
C SER A 375 -1.12 6.38 -1.43
N ASN A 376 0.13 6.82 -1.56
CA ASN A 376 0.46 8.09 -2.18
C ASN A 376 0.15 8.10 -3.68
N ALA A 377 0.51 7.02 -4.39
CA ALA A 377 0.25 6.91 -5.82
C ALA A 377 -1.25 6.82 -6.13
N SER A 378 -2.05 6.12 -5.30
CA SER A 378 -3.50 6.05 -5.46
C SER A 378 -4.18 7.41 -5.26
N ARG A 379 -3.77 8.18 -4.25
CA ARG A 379 -4.26 9.57 -4.06
C ARG A 379 -3.88 10.46 -5.24
N ASN A 380 -2.65 10.33 -5.72
CA ASN A 380 -2.15 11.10 -6.84
C ASN A 380 -2.90 10.76 -8.14
N LEU A 381 -3.11 9.47 -8.43
CA LEU A 381 -3.88 9.00 -9.58
C LEU A 381 -5.32 9.54 -9.54
N ALA A 382 -6.00 9.45 -8.39
CA ALA A 382 -7.34 9.99 -8.21
C ALA A 382 -7.39 11.50 -8.45
N ALA A 383 -6.54 12.27 -7.73
CA ALA A 383 -6.64 13.73 -7.68
C ALA A 383 -6.09 14.43 -8.92
N ARG A 384 -5.08 13.86 -9.58
CA ARG A 384 -4.36 14.54 -10.66
C ARG A 384 -4.61 13.97 -12.05
N SER A 385 -5.07 12.71 -12.13
CA SER A 385 -5.39 12.07 -13.40
C SER A 385 -6.89 11.82 -13.54
N VAL A 386 -7.45 10.81 -12.89
CA VAL A 386 -8.82 10.35 -13.11
C VAL A 386 -9.87 11.45 -12.92
N SER A 387 -9.76 12.28 -11.86
CA SER A 387 -10.71 13.37 -11.64
C SER A 387 -10.68 14.46 -12.73
N LYS A 388 -9.58 14.58 -13.45
CA LYS A 388 -9.33 15.64 -14.44
C LYS A 388 -9.37 15.18 -15.88
N LEU A 389 -9.49 13.87 -16.13
CA LEU A 389 -9.58 13.37 -17.50
C LEU A 389 -10.84 13.90 -18.20
N VAL A 390 -10.72 14.11 -19.48
CA VAL A 390 -11.82 14.53 -20.37
C VAL A 390 -12.01 13.45 -21.42
N VAL A 391 -13.26 13.04 -21.64
CA VAL A 391 -13.62 12.08 -22.68
C VAL A 391 -13.81 12.82 -24.01
N ARG A 392 -13.25 12.29 -25.09
CA ARG A 392 -13.35 12.88 -26.42
C ARG A 392 -14.56 12.28 -27.17
N GLU A 393 -15.75 12.71 -26.77
CA GLU A 393 -17.03 12.11 -27.17
C GLU A 393 -17.22 12.04 -28.69
N ASP A 394 -16.97 13.13 -29.43
CA ASP A 394 -17.10 13.18 -30.89
C ASP A 394 -16.17 12.17 -31.58
N HIS A 395 -14.94 12.06 -31.07
CA HIS A 395 -13.96 11.11 -31.59
C HIS A 395 -14.40 9.67 -31.37
N ILE A 396 -14.88 9.36 -30.17
CA ILE A 396 -15.40 8.03 -29.81
C ILE A 396 -16.60 7.68 -30.67
N LYS A 397 -17.55 8.59 -30.84
CA LYS A 397 -18.73 8.41 -31.68
C LYS A 397 -18.36 8.08 -33.14
N ALA A 398 -17.38 8.79 -33.68
CA ALA A 398 -16.88 8.53 -35.04
C ALA A 398 -16.19 7.15 -35.18
N LEU A 399 -15.52 6.67 -34.13
CA LEU A 399 -14.90 5.33 -34.11
C LEU A 399 -15.95 4.23 -34.02
N VAL A 400 -16.96 4.39 -33.15
CA VAL A 400 -18.05 3.41 -32.99
C VAL A 400 -18.82 3.25 -34.30
N GLY A 401 -19.15 4.33 -35.02
CA GLY A 401 -19.86 4.26 -36.28
C GLY A 401 -19.13 3.47 -37.39
N LYS A 402 -17.80 3.39 -37.30
CA LYS A 402 -16.97 2.62 -38.23
C LYS A 402 -16.66 1.19 -37.77
N ASN A 403 -17.11 0.79 -36.60
CA ASN A 403 -16.80 -0.53 -36.04
C ASN A 403 -17.59 -1.64 -36.80
N PRO A 404 -16.92 -2.48 -37.62
CA PRO A 404 -17.63 -3.49 -38.42
C PRO A 404 -18.19 -4.65 -37.56
N ILE A 405 -17.76 -4.77 -36.29
CA ILE A 405 -18.18 -5.83 -35.38
C ILE A 405 -19.65 -5.63 -34.91
N LEU A 406 -20.18 -4.39 -35.04
CA LEU A 406 -21.59 -4.10 -34.75
C LEU A 406 -22.53 -4.95 -35.59
N VAL A 407 -22.10 -5.47 -36.75
CA VAL A 407 -22.85 -6.42 -37.56
C VAL A 407 -23.31 -7.68 -36.79
N THR A 408 -22.68 -7.98 -35.66
CA THR A 408 -23.02 -9.16 -34.84
C THR A 408 -24.48 -9.17 -34.41
N THR A 409 -25.11 -8.02 -34.21
CA THR A 409 -26.53 -7.90 -33.85
C THR A 409 -27.49 -8.22 -35.04
N LEU A 410 -26.97 -8.18 -36.26
CA LEU A 410 -27.75 -8.60 -37.43
C LEU A 410 -27.76 -10.13 -37.62
N ASN A 411 -26.89 -10.90 -36.97
CA ASN A 411 -26.84 -12.36 -37.12
C ASN A 411 -28.18 -13.06 -36.92
N PRO A 412 -29.02 -12.72 -35.91
CA PRO A 412 -30.33 -13.33 -35.74
C PRO A 412 -31.32 -12.99 -36.87
N LEU A 413 -31.12 -11.85 -37.55
CA LEU A 413 -32.04 -11.32 -38.57
C LEU A 413 -31.67 -11.80 -39.96
N ILE A 414 -30.38 -11.82 -40.32
CA ILE A 414 -29.94 -12.09 -41.71
C ILE A 414 -29.00 -13.29 -41.83
N GLY A 415 -28.67 -13.95 -40.73
CA GLY A 415 -27.73 -15.08 -40.66
C GLY A 415 -26.24 -14.64 -40.65
N TYR A 416 -25.40 -15.49 -40.07
CA TYR A 416 -23.97 -15.22 -39.86
C TYR A 416 -23.20 -14.96 -41.18
N ASP A 417 -23.49 -15.75 -42.23
CA ASP A 417 -22.68 -15.65 -43.47
C ASP A 417 -22.94 -14.33 -44.23
N LEU A 418 -24.16 -13.82 -44.22
CA LEU A 418 -24.47 -12.52 -44.83
C LEU A 418 -23.91 -11.37 -44.00
N ALA A 419 -24.05 -11.45 -42.68
CA ALA A 419 -23.47 -10.48 -41.77
C ALA A 419 -21.94 -10.39 -41.93
N ALA A 420 -21.26 -11.54 -42.04
CA ALA A 420 -19.81 -11.57 -42.26
C ALA A 420 -19.39 -10.94 -43.63
N LYS A 421 -20.18 -11.10 -44.67
CA LYS A 421 -19.94 -10.46 -45.98
C LYS A 421 -20.11 -8.94 -45.89
N ILE A 422 -21.16 -8.48 -45.20
CA ILE A 422 -21.40 -7.05 -44.96
C ILE A 422 -20.23 -6.42 -44.20
N ALA A 423 -19.80 -7.04 -43.09
CA ALA A 423 -18.66 -6.56 -42.32
C ALA A 423 -17.37 -6.47 -43.15
N LYS A 424 -17.05 -7.53 -43.92
CA LYS A 424 -15.85 -7.54 -44.77
C LYS A 424 -15.89 -6.45 -45.84
N LYS A 425 -17.06 -6.23 -46.46
CA LYS A 425 -17.24 -5.20 -47.49
C LYS A 425 -17.11 -3.79 -46.89
N ALA A 426 -17.80 -3.55 -45.76
CA ALA A 426 -17.71 -2.26 -45.04
C ALA A 426 -16.26 -1.90 -44.66
N PHE A 427 -15.52 -2.89 -44.13
CA PHE A 427 -14.11 -2.71 -43.79
C PHE A 427 -13.21 -2.44 -45.01
N ALA A 428 -13.37 -3.24 -46.08
CA ALA A 428 -12.58 -3.12 -47.29
C ALA A 428 -12.77 -1.78 -48.00
N GLU A 429 -14.02 -1.28 -48.00
CA GLU A 429 -14.41 -0.03 -48.66
C GLU A 429 -14.32 1.21 -47.74
N ASN A 430 -13.94 1.03 -46.45
CA ASN A 430 -13.93 2.08 -45.40
C ASN A 430 -15.25 2.88 -45.35
N ARG A 431 -16.38 2.16 -45.42
CA ARG A 431 -17.72 2.69 -45.37
C ARG A 431 -18.43 2.33 -44.07
N GLU A 432 -19.46 3.10 -43.75
CA GLU A 432 -20.30 2.77 -42.60
C GLU A 432 -21.05 1.44 -42.80
N LEU A 433 -21.13 0.67 -41.70
CA LEU A 433 -21.78 -0.64 -41.74
C LEU A 433 -23.26 -0.61 -42.21
N LYS A 434 -23.99 0.43 -41.74
CA LYS A 434 -25.40 0.64 -42.11
C LYS A 434 -25.57 0.84 -43.63
N GLU A 435 -24.73 1.64 -44.28
CA GLU A 435 -24.77 1.87 -45.71
C GLU A 435 -24.59 0.58 -46.49
N VAL A 436 -23.64 -0.25 -46.12
CA VAL A 436 -23.37 -1.52 -46.79
C VAL A 436 -24.47 -2.54 -46.50
N ALA A 437 -25.05 -2.53 -45.31
CA ALA A 437 -26.17 -3.38 -44.96
C ALA A 437 -27.41 -3.08 -45.80
N LEU A 438 -27.75 -1.80 -46.01
CA LEU A 438 -28.86 -1.37 -46.89
C LEU A 438 -28.69 -1.84 -48.33
N GLU A 439 -27.46 -2.02 -48.79
CA GLU A 439 -27.20 -2.54 -50.15
C GLU A 439 -27.31 -4.08 -50.25
N MET A 440 -27.14 -4.81 -49.14
CA MET A 440 -26.90 -6.25 -49.17
C MET A 440 -27.97 -7.09 -48.48
N CYS A 441 -28.91 -6.47 -47.75
CA CYS A 441 -29.99 -7.20 -47.09
C CYS A 441 -31.32 -6.46 -47.27
N ASP A 442 -32.45 -7.18 -47.05
CA ASP A 442 -33.82 -6.69 -47.24
C ASP A 442 -34.37 -5.95 -46.02
N LEU A 443 -33.56 -5.64 -45.01
CA LEU A 443 -34.00 -4.90 -43.84
C LEU A 443 -34.22 -3.43 -44.19
N SER A 444 -35.27 -2.84 -43.65
CA SER A 444 -35.54 -1.41 -43.76
C SER A 444 -34.54 -0.58 -42.98
N GLU A 445 -34.40 0.68 -43.35
CA GLU A 445 -33.54 1.61 -42.66
C GLU A 445 -33.87 1.71 -41.16
N ALA A 446 -35.17 1.69 -40.80
CA ALA A 446 -35.61 1.74 -39.40
C ALA A 446 -35.25 0.46 -38.61
N GLU A 447 -35.30 -0.71 -39.24
CA GLU A 447 -34.86 -1.97 -38.62
C GLU A 447 -33.35 -2.00 -38.42
N LEU A 448 -32.58 -1.49 -39.38
CA LEU A 448 -31.12 -1.37 -39.25
C LEU A 448 -30.73 -0.35 -38.20
N ASP A 449 -31.41 0.80 -38.10
CA ASP A 449 -31.15 1.80 -37.06
C ASP A 449 -31.36 1.20 -35.66
N LYS A 450 -32.43 0.43 -35.49
CA LYS A 450 -32.70 -0.26 -34.23
C LYS A 450 -31.68 -1.34 -33.93
N ALA A 451 -31.42 -2.24 -34.90
CA ALA A 451 -30.51 -3.36 -34.70
C ALA A 451 -29.04 -2.96 -34.56
N LEU A 452 -28.62 -1.84 -35.13
CA LEU A 452 -27.24 -1.32 -35.07
C LEU A 452 -27.06 -0.22 -34.03
N ASP A 453 -28.07 0.08 -33.18
CA ASP A 453 -27.92 1.07 -32.11
C ASP A 453 -26.89 0.56 -31.09
N PRO A 454 -25.71 1.21 -30.99
CA PRO A 454 -24.66 0.76 -30.06
C PRO A 454 -25.08 0.92 -28.61
N THR A 455 -26.07 1.76 -28.29
CA THR A 455 -26.57 1.94 -26.92
C THR A 455 -27.36 0.72 -26.46
N GLU A 456 -28.24 0.18 -27.34
CA GLU A 456 -28.99 -1.03 -27.03
C GLU A 456 -28.08 -2.24 -26.82
N MET A 457 -26.97 -2.32 -27.57
CA MET A 457 -25.98 -3.39 -27.45
C MET A 457 -25.28 -3.43 -26.07
N THR A 458 -25.22 -2.30 -25.34
CA THR A 458 -24.60 -2.23 -24.00
C THR A 458 -25.49 -2.79 -22.89
N LYS A 459 -26.79 -3.02 -23.16
CA LYS A 459 -27.75 -3.50 -22.15
C LYS A 459 -27.73 -5.03 -21.97
N GLY A 460 -27.08 -5.75 -22.88
CA GLY A 460 -27.07 -7.20 -22.91
C GLY A 460 -28.40 -7.77 -23.40
N GLY A 461 -28.56 -9.12 -23.40
CA GLY A 461 -29.73 -9.78 -23.92
C GLY A 461 -29.79 -9.82 -25.46
N PHE A 462 -30.99 -10.02 -26.00
CA PHE A 462 -31.23 -9.92 -27.44
C PHE A 462 -31.63 -8.48 -27.78
N VAL A 463 -31.06 -7.93 -28.84
CA VAL A 463 -31.52 -6.65 -29.40
C VAL A 463 -32.78 -7.01 -30.23
N GLU A 464 -33.95 -6.67 -29.70
CA GLU A 464 -35.27 -6.94 -30.32
C GLU A 464 -35.65 -5.88 -31.35
#